data_82c3e06d050c6a0c3a18ea162f818f11
#
_entry.id   82c3e06d050c6a0c3a18ea162f818f11
#
_cell.length_a   1.000
_cell.length_b   1.000
_cell.length_c   1.000
_cell.angle_alpha   90.00
_cell.angle_beta   90.00
_cell.angle_gamma   90.00
#
_symmetry.space_group_name_H-M   'P 1'
#
loop_
_entity.id
_entity.type
_entity.pdbx_description
1 polymer ?
#
loop_
_entity_poly.entity_id
_entity_poly.type
_entity_poly.pdbx_seq_one_letter_code
_entity_poly.pdbx_strand_id
1 'polypeptide(L)'
;MSNMTESEVFDKFAQIVARSLRIDASRVSIDAQLNDLGAESLDLIEISMETESQFHIFLPDKSILETAVEVFGSDILEKDGYLTEEGKRLMMRRLPEADVRAFQGEIAVKDLQGYFLKVGSWVRMVQALAKFTPGECAECGGRMTASMGFRMKCASCGQEITLRSGEELNRAWVREYYEKEYLPQAALVAVRLNAVNAVQ
;
A
#
# COMPACT_ATOMS: atom_id res chain seq x y z
N MET A 1 13.53 14.09 4.50
CA MET A 1 12.11 13.75 4.69
C MET A 1 11.88 12.41 5.40
N SER A 2 12.88 11.67 5.77
CA SER A 2 12.78 10.30 6.30
C SER A 2 12.17 10.14 7.70
N ASN A 3 11.67 11.19 8.33
CA ASN A 3 11.12 11.14 9.69
C ASN A 3 9.80 11.91 9.86
N MET A 4 8.97 11.96 8.81
CA MET A 4 7.64 12.56 8.96
C MET A 4 6.77 11.68 9.85
N THR A 5 6.14 12.30 10.85
CA THR A 5 5.15 11.65 11.69
C THR A 5 3.87 11.36 10.90
N GLU A 6 3.03 10.47 11.41
CA GLU A 6 1.73 10.18 10.79
C GLU A 6 0.86 11.43 10.66
N SER A 7 0.86 12.28 11.68
CA SER A 7 0.13 13.55 11.66
C SER A 7 0.62 14.49 10.55
N GLU A 8 1.94 14.65 10.37
CA GLU A 8 2.49 15.48 9.30
C GLU A 8 2.18 14.96 7.90
N VAL A 9 2.16 13.63 7.72
CA VAL A 9 1.74 13.01 6.46
C VAL A 9 0.26 13.24 6.24
N PHE A 10 -0.57 13.00 7.27
CA PHE A 10 -2.01 13.22 7.21
C PHE A 10 -2.34 14.67 6.84
N ASP A 11 -1.75 15.66 7.53
CA ASP A 11 -2.04 17.07 7.30
C ASP A 11 -1.75 17.49 5.85
N LYS A 12 -0.63 17.04 5.30
CA LYS A 12 -0.27 17.30 3.89
C LYS A 12 -1.18 16.58 2.92
N PHE A 13 -1.49 15.29 3.18
CA PHE A 13 -2.37 14.52 2.33
C PHE A 13 -3.80 15.08 2.35
N ALA A 14 -4.31 15.47 3.52
CA ALA A 14 -5.62 16.11 3.64
C ALA A 14 -5.70 17.43 2.82
N GLN A 15 -4.62 18.20 2.76
CA GLN A 15 -4.55 19.38 1.92
C GLN A 15 -4.56 19.06 0.42
N ILE A 16 -3.91 17.97 0.00
CA ILE A 16 -3.96 17.48 -1.39
C ILE A 16 -5.40 17.14 -1.74
N VAL A 17 -6.04 16.29 -0.94
CA VAL A 17 -7.44 15.86 -1.15
C VAL A 17 -8.38 17.08 -1.19
N ALA A 18 -8.24 18.00 -0.22
CA ALA A 18 -9.08 19.19 -0.15
C ALA A 18 -8.97 20.07 -1.41
N ARG A 19 -7.77 20.23 -1.96
CA ARG A 19 -7.53 21.00 -3.20
C ARG A 19 -8.14 20.31 -4.42
N SER A 20 -7.84 19.02 -4.61
CA SER A 20 -8.34 18.25 -5.76
C SER A 20 -9.86 18.18 -5.77
N LEU A 21 -10.49 17.95 -4.61
CA LEU A 21 -11.94 17.85 -4.50
C LEU A 21 -12.64 19.21 -4.30
N ARG A 22 -11.88 20.32 -4.14
CA ARG A 22 -12.40 21.67 -3.87
C ARG A 22 -13.32 21.72 -2.64
N ILE A 23 -12.93 21.03 -1.59
CA ILE A 23 -13.64 20.96 -0.30
C ILE A 23 -12.79 21.62 0.81
N ASP A 24 -13.41 21.87 1.97
CA ASP A 24 -12.68 22.31 3.14
C ASP A 24 -11.84 21.16 3.72
N ALA A 25 -10.58 21.42 4.08
CA ALA A 25 -9.68 20.42 4.63
C ALA A 25 -10.19 19.81 5.95
N SER A 26 -11.00 20.54 6.71
CA SER A 26 -11.62 20.05 7.94
C SER A 26 -12.61 18.89 7.71
N ARG A 27 -13.07 18.69 6.48
CA ARG A 27 -13.92 17.56 6.09
C ARG A 27 -13.13 16.27 5.89
N VAL A 28 -11.80 16.36 5.70
CA VAL A 28 -10.94 15.21 5.47
C VAL A 28 -10.50 14.67 6.82
N SER A 29 -11.01 13.52 7.21
CA SER A 29 -10.56 12.79 8.41
C SER A 29 -9.79 11.53 8.04
N ILE A 30 -9.02 10.99 8.97
CA ILE A 30 -8.26 9.76 8.78
C ILE A 30 -9.14 8.56 8.42
N ASP A 31 -10.39 8.58 8.90
CA ASP A 31 -11.38 7.53 8.68
C ASP A 31 -12.27 7.77 7.45
N ALA A 32 -12.16 8.92 6.80
CA ALA A 32 -12.97 9.23 5.64
C ALA A 32 -12.60 8.32 4.45
N GLN A 33 -13.62 8.01 3.64
CA GLN A 33 -13.45 7.40 2.33
C GLN A 33 -13.39 8.51 1.28
N LEU A 34 -12.45 8.44 0.34
CA LEU A 34 -12.33 9.44 -0.72
C LEU A 34 -13.61 9.54 -1.56
N ASN A 35 -14.29 8.42 -1.82
CA ASN A 35 -15.58 8.40 -2.54
C ASN A 35 -16.68 9.14 -1.77
N ASP A 36 -16.73 9.01 -0.43
CA ASP A 36 -17.72 9.70 0.40
C ASP A 36 -17.45 11.22 0.44
N LEU A 37 -16.21 11.63 0.19
CA LEU A 37 -15.81 13.03 0.02
C LEU A 37 -16.13 13.58 -1.37
N GLY A 38 -16.57 12.71 -2.30
CA GLY A 38 -16.95 13.07 -3.66
C GLY A 38 -15.87 12.82 -4.71
N ALA A 39 -14.80 12.06 -4.39
CA ALA A 39 -13.75 11.73 -5.36
C ALA A 39 -14.28 10.81 -6.46
N GLU A 40 -14.05 11.20 -7.70
CA GLU A 40 -14.26 10.39 -8.90
C GLU A 40 -12.92 9.86 -9.44
N SER A 41 -12.97 9.02 -10.46
CA SER A 41 -11.75 8.39 -11.01
C SER A 41 -10.67 9.38 -11.44
N LEU A 42 -11.04 10.52 -12.01
CA LEU A 42 -10.07 11.54 -12.40
C LEU A 42 -9.45 12.24 -11.19
N ASP A 43 -10.24 12.49 -10.14
CA ASP A 43 -9.74 13.09 -8.91
C ASP A 43 -8.73 12.16 -8.22
N LEU A 44 -8.97 10.83 -8.25
CA LEU A 44 -8.02 9.86 -7.69
C LEU A 44 -6.67 9.86 -8.43
N ILE A 45 -6.69 10.07 -9.76
CA ILE A 45 -5.45 10.22 -10.55
C ILE A 45 -4.73 11.52 -10.14
N GLU A 46 -5.45 12.64 -10.03
CA GLU A 46 -4.87 13.93 -9.61
C GLU A 46 -4.29 13.83 -8.20
N ILE A 47 -5.03 13.25 -7.24
CA ILE A 47 -4.57 13.01 -5.86
C ILE A 47 -3.30 12.15 -5.86
N SER A 48 -3.25 11.09 -6.68
CA SER A 48 -2.07 10.23 -6.81
C SER A 48 -0.85 11.02 -7.28
N MET A 49 -0.97 11.73 -8.40
CA MET A 49 0.12 12.51 -8.99
C MET A 49 0.63 13.61 -8.05
N GLU A 50 -0.29 14.33 -7.39
CA GLU A 50 0.07 15.37 -6.43
C GLU A 50 0.73 14.78 -5.18
N THR A 51 0.28 13.60 -4.73
CA THR A 51 0.90 12.88 -3.61
C THR A 51 2.33 12.46 -3.95
N GLU A 52 2.55 11.88 -5.12
CA GLU A 52 3.90 11.53 -5.58
C GLU A 52 4.82 12.74 -5.64
N SER A 53 4.33 13.83 -6.20
CA SER A 53 5.06 15.10 -6.31
C SER A 53 5.40 15.69 -4.95
N GLN A 54 4.42 15.79 -4.05
CA GLN A 54 4.58 16.42 -2.74
C GLN A 54 5.49 15.65 -1.78
N PHE A 55 5.44 14.31 -1.85
CA PHE A 55 6.20 13.43 -0.96
C PHE A 55 7.47 12.87 -1.61
N HIS A 56 7.70 13.12 -2.90
CA HIS A 56 8.80 12.54 -3.69
C HIS A 56 8.83 11.01 -3.57
N ILE A 57 7.71 10.37 -3.78
CA ILE A 57 7.54 8.92 -3.74
C ILE A 57 6.94 8.44 -5.05
N PHE A 58 6.88 7.12 -5.24
CA PHE A 58 6.19 6.50 -6.37
C PHE A 58 5.22 5.47 -5.85
N LEU A 59 3.96 5.75 -6.06
CA LEU A 59 2.86 4.87 -5.70
C LEU A 59 2.90 3.60 -6.57
N PRO A 60 2.37 2.48 -6.10
CA PRO A 60 2.27 1.27 -6.91
C PRO A 60 1.18 1.44 -7.99
N ASP A 61 1.48 1.05 -9.21
CA ASP A 61 0.51 0.99 -10.31
C ASP A 61 -0.46 -0.19 -10.16
N LYS A 62 0.03 -1.30 -9.56
CA LYS A 62 -0.74 -2.50 -9.30
C LYS A 62 -1.26 -2.54 -7.88
N SER A 63 -2.47 -3.07 -7.73
CA SER A 63 -3.01 -3.37 -6.41
C SER A 63 -2.16 -4.43 -5.70
N ILE A 64 -2.27 -4.48 -4.37
CA ILE A 64 -1.58 -5.52 -3.59
C ILE A 64 -2.06 -6.93 -3.95
N LEU A 65 -3.33 -7.10 -4.34
CA LEU A 65 -3.87 -8.38 -4.76
C LEU A 65 -3.26 -8.83 -6.09
N GLU A 66 -3.16 -7.94 -7.08
CA GLU A 66 -2.50 -8.24 -8.36
C GLU A 66 -1.04 -8.65 -8.14
N THR A 67 -0.31 -7.90 -7.30
CA THR A 67 1.07 -8.24 -6.94
C THR A 67 1.15 -9.60 -6.23
N ALA A 68 0.18 -9.90 -5.37
CA ALA A 68 0.16 -11.17 -4.64
C ALA A 68 -0.18 -12.35 -5.54
N VAL A 69 -1.09 -12.17 -6.49
CA VAL A 69 -1.41 -13.21 -7.52
C VAL A 69 -0.16 -13.59 -8.31
N GLU A 70 0.72 -12.64 -8.63
CA GLU A 70 2.00 -12.94 -9.30
C GLU A 70 2.93 -13.83 -8.46
N VAL A 71 2.86 -13.76 -7.14
CA VAL A 71 3.73 -14.53 -6.22
C VAL A 71 3.11 -15.85 -5.82
N PHE A 72 1.81 -15.86 -5.51
CA PHE A 72 1.09 -17.02 -5.00
C PHE A 72 0.47 -17.91 -6.09
N GLY A 73 0.08 -17.30 -7.22
CA GLY A 73 -0.87 -17.84 -8.18
C GLY A 73 -2.31 -17.44 -7.86
N SER A 74 -3.15 -17.33 -8.89
CA SER A 74 -4.54 -16.83 -8.76
C SER A 74 -5.39 -17.68 -7.84
N ASP A 75 -5.40 -19.00 -8.05
CA ASP A 75 -6.32 -19.95 -7.40
C ASP A 75 -6.17 -20.00 -5.86
N ILE A 76 -5.06 -19.48 -5.32
CA ILE A 76 -4.83 -19.41 -3.87
C ILE A 76 -5.56 -18.23 -3.26
N LEU A 77 -5.58 -17.08 -3.94
CA LEU A 77 -6.07 -15.81 -3.39
C LEU A 77 -7.47 -15.46 -3.87
N GLU A 78 -7.83 -15.87 -5.08
CA GLU A 78 -9.14 -15.64 -5.66
C GLU A 78 -9.63 -16.87 -6.43
N LYS A 79 -10.93 -17.04 -6.45
CA LYS A 79 -11.61 -18.07 -7.24
C LYS A 79 -12.95 -17.54 -7.74
N ASP A 80 -13.21 -17.74 -9.04
CA ASP A 80 -14.46 -17.31 -9.68
C ASP A 80 -14.81 -15.83 -9.46
N GLY A 81 -13.80 -14.96 -9.30
CA GLY A 81 -13.95 -13.54 -9.05
C GLY A 81 -14.20 -13.15 -7.59
N TYR A 82 -14.05 -14.08 -6.65
CA TYR A 82 -14.20 -13.86 -5.22
C TYR A 82 -12.91 -14.18 -4.47
N LEU A 83 -12.66 -13.47 -3.36
CA LEU A 83 -11.55 -13.78 -2.48
C LEU A 83 -11.73 -15.15 -1.82
N THR A 84 -10.67 -15.94 -1.81
CA THR A 84 -10.56 -17.12 -0.95
C THR A 84 -10.33 -16.70 0.50
N GLU A 85 -10.38 -17.65 1.44
CA GLU A 85 -10.03 -17.38 2.84
C GLU A 85 -8.58 -16.89 2.99
N GLU A 86 -7.66 -17.35 2.12
CA GLU A 86 -6.29 -16.83 2.11
C GLU A 86 -6.23 -15.42 1.55
N GLY A 87 -6.96 -15.14 0.46
CA GLY A 87 -7.09 -13.79 -0.07
C GLY A 87 -7.63 -12.81 0.97
N LYS A 88 -8.63 -13.20 1.76
CA LYS A 88 -9.17 -12.39 2.86
C LYS A 88 -8.12 -12.15 3.96
N ARG A 89 -7.36 -13.18 4.36
CA ARG A 89 -6.28 -13.05 5.36
C ARG A 89 -5.21 -12.08 4.89
N LEU A 90 -4.76 -12.21 3.65
CA LEU A 90 -3.78 -11.30 3.06
C LEU A 90 -4.30 -9.85 3.08
N MET A 91 -5.55 -9.64 2.67
CA MET A 91 -6.16 -8.31 2.65
C MET A 91 -6.32 -7.72 4.06
N MET A 92 -6.80 -8.48 5.04
CA MET A 92 -6.89 -8.03 6.44
C MET A 92 -5.51 -7.67 7.00
N ARG A 93 -4.48 -8.43 6.66
CA ARG A 93 -3.10 -8.15 7.08
C ARG A 93 -2.55 -6.87 6.44
N ARG A 94 -2.93 -6.61 5.21
CA ARG A 94 -2.50 -5.42 4.44
C ARG A 94 -3.24 -4.15 4.82
N LEU A 95 -4.49 -4.26 5.25
CA LEU A 95 -5.40 -3.16 5.56
C LEU A 95 -5.86 -3.20 7.02
N PRO A 96 -4.96 -2.96 7.99
CA PRO A 96 -5.29 -3.03 9.42
C PRO A 96 -6.34 -1.97 9.83
N GLU A 97 -6.51 -0.92 9.03
CA GLU A 97 -7.54 0.12 9.20
C GLU A 97 -8.93 -0.29 8.71
N ALA A 98 -9.05 -1.38 7.97
CA ALA A 98 -10.33 -1.89 7.53
C ALA A 98 -11.04 -2.63 8.67
N ASP A 99 -12.37 -2.49 8.73
CA ASP A 99 -13.16 -3.27 9.69
C ASP A 99 -13.07 -4.76 9.33
N VAL A 100 -12.67 -5.60 10.28
CA VAL A 100 -12.57 -7.06 10.10
C VAL A 100 -13.91 -7.65 9.62
N ARG A 101 -15.04 -7.07 10.02
CA ARG A 101 -16.37 -7.48 9.57
C ARG A 101 -16.58 -7.30 8.07
N ALA A 102 -15.85 -6.37 7.46
CA ALA A 102 -15.91 -6.13 6.04
C ALA A 102 -15.33 -7.32 5.21
N PHE A 103 -14.54 -8.19 5.84
CA PHE A 103 -14.00 -9.40 5.22
C PHE A 103 -14.78 -10.68 5.56
N GLN A 104 -15.99 -10.54 6.11
CA GLN A 104 -16.91 -11.66 6.36
C GLN A 104 -17.76 -11.95 5.11
N GLY A 105 -18.07 -13.23 4.89
CA GLY A 105 -18.87 -13.66 3.73
C GLY A 105 -18.08 -13.68 2.41
N GLU A 106 -18.79 -13.70 1.30
CA GLU A 106 -18.22 -13.64 -0.04
C GLU A 106 -17.84 -12.20 -0.38
N ILE A 107 -16.61 -11.98 -0.88
CA ILE A 107 -16.11 -10.67 -1.27
C ILE A 107 -15.69 -10.76 -2.72
N ALA A 108 -16.38 -10.03 -3.58
CA ALA A 108 -16.00 -9.95 -4.98
C ALA A 108 -14.73 -9.08 -5.13
N VAL A 109 -13.79 -9.57 -5.92
CA VAL A 109 -12.51 -8.87 -6.17
C VAL A 109 -12.73 -7.46 -6.72
N LYS A 110 -13.76 -7.28 -7.57
CA LYS A 110 -14.15 -5.97 -8.13
C LYS A 110 -14.52 -4.93 -7.07
N ASP A 111 -14.99 -5.37 -5.90
CA ASP A 111 -15.46 -4.48 -4.83
C ASP A 111 -14.31 -4.07 -3.88
N LEU A 112 -13.12 -4.66 -4.05
CA LEU A 112 -11.96 -4.37 -3.20
C LEU A 112 -11.45 -2.93 -3.33
N GLN A 113 -11.67 -2.29 -4.48
CA GLN A 113 -11.21 -0.92 -4.69
C GLN A 113 -11.69 0.03 -3.57
N GLY A 114 -12.92 -0.15 -3.09
CA GLY A 114 -13.48 0.65 -2.00
C GLY A 114 -12.66 0.59 -0.70
N TYR A 115 -12.00 -0.53 -0.41
CA TYR A 115 -11.18 -0.67 0.81
C TYR A 115 -9.88 0.12 0.76
N PHE A 116 -9.36 0.41 -0.43
CA PHE A 116 -8.13 1.18 -0.62
C PHE A 116 -8.34 2.70 -0.68
N LEU A 117 -9.59 3.15 -0.67
CA LEU A 117 -9.93 4.57 -0.79
C LEU A 117 -10.03 5.29 0.57
N LYS A 118 -9.75 4.61 1.67
CA LYS A 118 -9.70 5.22 3.00
C LYS A 118 -8.47 6.12 3.12
N VAL A 119 -8.66 7.34 3.63
CA VAL A 119 -7.57 8.31 3.85
C VAL A 119 -6.43 7.71 4.67
N GLY A 120 -6.75 6.96 5.74
CA GLY A 120 -5.75 6.28 6.56
C GLY A 120 -4.90 5.26 5.81
N SER A 121 -5.46 4.56 4.80
CA SER A 121 -4.69 3.64 3.95
C SER A 121 -3.66 4.39 3.12
N TRP A 122 -4.01 5.54 2.58
CA TRP A 122 -3.11 6.41 1.83
C TRP A 122 -2.01 6.98 2.71
N VAL A 123 -2.36 7.51 3.89
CA VAL A 123 -1.38 8.04 4.86
C VAL A 123 -0.36 6.98 5.23
N ARG A 124 -0.80 5.76 5.55
CA ARG A 124 0.09 4.65 5.89
C ARG A 124 0.97 4.23 4.71
N MET A 125 0.43 4.22 3.49
CA MET A 125 1.19 3.91 2.28
C MET A 125 2.25 4.97 2.02
N VAL A 126 1.89 6.25 2.07
CA VAL A 126 2.82 7.38 1.93
C VAL A 126 3.94 7.31 2.97
N GLN A 127 3.61 7.04 4.24
CA GLN A 127 4.63 6.86 5.29
C GLN A 127 5.58 5.71 4.98
N ALA A 128 5.06 4.58 4.53
CA ALA A 128 5.88 3.41 4.21
C ALA A 128 6.87 3.73 3.08
N LEU A 129 6.42 4.45 2.04
CA LEU A 129 7.24 4.86 0.90
C LEU A 129 8.25 5.96 1.28
N ALA A 130 7.82 6.95 2.05
CA ALA A 130 8.68 8.07 2.47
C ALA A 130 9.89 7.64 3.31
N LYS A 131 9.82 6.51 4.01
CA LYS A 131 10.98 5.92 4.74
C LYS A 131 12.16 5.59 3.82
N PHE A 132 11.90 5.35 2.53
CA PHE A 132 12.93 5.05 1.54
C PHE A 132 13.39 6.28 0.74
N THR A 133 12.89 7.49 1.08
CA THR A 133 13.28 8.76 0.47
C THR A 133 14.23 9.49 1.42
N PRO A 134 15.56 9.39 1.23
CA PRO A 134 16.50 10.00 2.15
C PRO A 134 16.47 11.53 2.05
N GLY A 135 16.49 12.20 3.19
CA GLY A 135 16.67 13.65 3.27
C GLY A 135 18.12 14.07 3.16
N GLU A 136 19.05 13.18 3.56
CA GLU A 136 20.48 13.41 3.61
C GLU A 136 21.24 12.33 2.82
N CYS A 137 22.35 12.73 2.23
CA CYS A 137 23.25 11.85 1.49
C CYS A 137 24.05 10.97 2.44
N ALA A 138 24.06 9.66 2.18
CA ALA A 138 24.82 8.71 2.99
C ALA A 138 26.34 8.94 2.89
N GLU A 139 26.83 9.51 1.77
CA GLU A 139 28.26 9.73 1.54
C GLU A 139 28.81 11.00 2.23
N CYS A 140 28.04 12.08 2.26
CA CYS A 140 28.57 13.38 2.71
C CYS A 140 27.65 14.16 3.67
N GLY A 141 26.48 13.61 4.05
CA GLY A 141 25.50 14.29 4.88
C GLY A 141 24.79 15.48 4.19
N GLY A 142 25.10 15.75 2.93
CA GLY A 142 24.50 16.85 2.19
C GLY A 142 23.02 16.58 1.87
N ARG A 143 22.26 17.65 1.62
CA ARG A 143 20.83 17.57 1.32
C ARG A 143 20.56 16.82 0.02
N MET A 144 19.66 15.85 0.06
CA MET A 144 19.14 15.18 -1.12
C MET A 144 17.96 15.97 -1.72
N THR A 145 17.96 16.12 -3.04
CA THR A 145 16.89 16.79 -3.80
C THR A 145 16.37 15.87 -4.90
N ALA A 146 15.09 16.00 -5.21
CA ALA A 146 14.50 15.27 -6.33
C ALA A 146 15.20 15.64 -7.64
N SER A 147 15.44 14.63 -8.46
CA SER A 147 15.99 14.74 -9.82
C SER A 147 15.01 14.13 -10.81
N MET A 148 15.32 14.12 -12.10
CA MET A 148 14.44 13.56 -13.12
C MET A 148 14.23 12.05 -12.91
N GLY A 149 12.99 11.62 -13.08
CA GLY A 149 12.59 10.22 -12.87
C GLY A 149 12.65 9.82 -11.40
N PHE A 150 12.81 8.51 -11.15
CA PHE A 150 12.88 7.92 -9.80
C PHE A 150 14.23 8.15 -9.10
N ARG A 151 14.78 9.37 -9.17
CA ARG A 151 16.12 9.67 -8.66
C ARG A 151 16.14 10.84 -7.69
N MET A 152 17.04 10.75 -6.75
CA MET A 152 17.46 11.88 -5.93
C MET A 152 18.94 12.15 -6.13
N LYS A 153 19.32 13.42 -6.06
CA LYS A 153 20.69 13.87 -6.21
C LYS A 153 21.11 14.68 -5.00
N CYS A 154 22.31 14.41 -4.51
CA CYS A 154 22.91 15.21 -3.47
C CYS A 154 23.34 16.57 -3.99
N ALA A 155 22.88 17.66 -3.34
CA ALA A 155 23.24 19.02 -3.70
C ALA A 155 24.72 19.33 -3.46
N SER A 156 25.41 18.60 -2.58
CA SER A 156 26.81 18.84 -2.18
C SER A 156 27.81 18.03 -2.99
N CYS A 157 27.65 16.71 -3.09
CA CYS A 157 28.65 15.84 -3.74
C CYS A 157 28.18 15.27 -5.10
N GLY A 158 26.93 15.54 -5.50
CA GLY A 158 26.39 15.05 -6.77
C GLY A 158 25.99 13.57 -6.80
N GLN A 159 26.14 12.83 -5.68
CA GLN A 159 25.73 11.42 -5.59
C GLN A 159 24.26 11.27 -5.99
N GLU A 160 23.98 10.33 -6.88
CA GLU A 160 22.61 10.00 -7.29
C GLU A 160 22.20 8.65 -6.73
N ILE A 161 20.94 8.55 -6.32
CA ILE A 161 20.29 7.29 -5.92
C ILE A 161 18.97 7.14 -6.66
N THR A 162 18.59 5.90 -6.92
CA THR A 162 17.27 5.55 -7.44
C THR A 162 16.34 5.26 -6.26
N LEU A 163 15.16 5.88 -6.24
CA LEU A 163 14.13 5.59 -5.24
C LEU A 163 13.46 4.25 -5.53
N ARG A 164 13.05 3.57 -4.47
CA ARG A 164 12.22 2.38 -4.60
C ARG A 164 10.81 2.75 -5.02
N SER A 165 10.25 2.00 -5.96
CA SER A 165 8.86 2.15 -6.35
C SER A 165 7.92 1.45 -5.35
N GLY A 166 6.66 1.87 -5.33
CA GLY A 166 5.61 1.19 -4.57
C GLY A 166 5.42 -0.27 -4.99
N GLU A 167 5.65 -0.58 -6.27
CA GLU A 167 5.66 -1.95 -6.80
C GLU A 167 6.72 -2.83 -6.12
N GLU A 168 7.95 -2.33 -6.00
CA GLU A 168 9.03 -3.07 -5.36
C GLU A 168 8.72 -3.34 -3.88
N LEU A 169 8.14 -2.36 -3.19
CA LEU A 169 7.75 -2.50 -1.79
C LEU A 169 6.57 -3.46 -1.61
N ASN A 170 5.56 -3.39 -2.47
CA ASN A 170 4.46 -4.34 -2.46
C ASN A 170 4.96 -5.77 -2.70
N ARG A 171 5.83 -5.96 -3.69
CA ARG A 171 6.42 -7.28 -4.01
C ARG A 171 7.26 -7.82 -2.85
N ALA A 172 8.06 -6.98 -2.20
CA ALA A 172 8.84 -7.37 -1.02
C ALA A 172 7.94 -7.78 0.15
N TRP A 173 6.89 -7.00 0.41
CA TRP A 173 5.92 -7.29 1.46
C TRP A 173 5.15 -8.59 1.20
N VAL A 174 4.71 -8.82 -0.04
CA VAL A 174 4.00 -10.04 -0.44
C VAL A 174 4.89 -11.26 -0.29
N ARG A 175 6.17 -11.19 -0.68
CA ARG A 175 7.12 -12.29 -0.49
C ARG A 175 7.35 -12.60 0.98
N GLU A 176 7.49 -11.57 1.81
CA GLU A 176 7.65 -11.74 3.26
C GLU A 176 6.42 -12.42 3.88
N TYR A 177 5.21 -11.99 3.50
CA TYR A 177 3.97 -12.63 3.92
C TYR A 177 3.91 -14.10 3.48
N TYR A 178 4.25 -14.38 2.22
CA TYR A 178 4.27 -15.72 1.66
C TYR A 178 5.19 -16.66 2.46
N GLU A 179 6.42 -16.22 2.72
CA GLU A 179 7.43 -17.03 3.38
C GLU A 179 7.17 -17.21 4.88
N LYS A 180 6.73 -16.14 5.56
CA LYS A 180 6.62 -16.13 7.03
C LYS A 180 5.24 -16.50 7.55
N GLU A 181 4.18 -16.23 6.81
CA GLU A 181 2.82 -16.44 7.28
C GLU A 181 2.10 -17.55 6.50
N TYR A 182 2.14 -17.54 5.17
CA TYR A 182 1.42 -18.52 4.36
C TYR A 182 2.05 -19.91 4.37
N LEU A 183 3.32 -20.06 4.00
CA LEU A 183 3.97 -21.36 3.90
C LEU A 183 3.93 -22.18 5.19
N PRO A 184 4.20 -21.61 6.38
CA PRO A 184 4.11 -22.37 7.63
C PRO A 184 2.69 -22.85 7.92
N GLN A 185 1.66 -22.04 7.62
CA GLN A 185 0.26 -22.44 7.82
C GLN A 185 -0.16 -23.53 6.84
N ALA A 186 0.20 -23.42 5.57
CA ALA A 186 -0.08 -24.41 4.54
C ALA A 186 0.56 -25.77 4.89
N ALA A 187 1.78 -25.78 5.39
CA ALA A 187 2.46 -26.98 5.85
C ALA A 187 1.75 -27.65 7.04
N LEU A 188 1.27 -26.87 8.00
CA LEU A 188 0.51 -27.39 9.16
C LEU A 188 -0.83 -28.01 8.74
N VAL A 189 -1.52 -27.40 7.77
CA VAL A 189 -2.78 -27.94 7.22
C VAL A 189 -2.52 -29.26 6.51
N ALA A 190 -1.47 -29.35 5.68
CA ALA A 190 -1.09 -30.57 4.97
C ALA A 190 -0.77 -31.73 5.93
N VAL A 191 -0.05 -31.47 7.03
CA VAL A 191 0.27 -32.46 8.06
C VAL A 191 -1.01 -32.98 8.74
N ARG A 192 -1.95 -32.09 9.07
CA ARG A 192 -3.23 -32.46 9.70
C ARG A 192 -4.10 -33.33 8.78
N LEU A 193 -4.19 -32.97 7.50
CA LEU A 193 -4.95 -33.75 6.51
C LEU A 193 -4.38 -35.16 6.34
N ASN A 194 -3.06 -35.29 6.27
CA ASN A 194 -2.40 -36.59 6.15
C ASN A 194 -2.61 -37.46 7.41
N ALA A 195 -2.61 -36.84 8.61
CA ALA A 195 -2.88 -37.56 9.85
C ALA A 195 -4.33 -38.09 9.93
N VAL A 196 -5.31 -37.32 9.43
CA VAL A 196 -6.72 -37.74 9.39
C VAL A 196 -6.92 -38.88 8.40
N ASN A 197 -6.28 -38.84 7.23
CA ASN A 197 -6.39 -39.89 6.21
C ASN A 197 -5.65 -41.18 6.59
N ALA A 198 -4.70 -41.14 7.52
CA ALA A 198 -3.97 -42.31 8.00
C ALA A 198 -4.72 -43.11 9.10
N VAL A 199 -5.85 -42.57 9.61
CA VAL A 199 -6.68 -43.19 10.65
C VAL A 199 -7.96 -43.85 10.08
N GLN A 200 -8.20 -43.74 8.77
CA GLN A 200 -9.25 -44.46 8.02
C GLN A 200 -8.66 -45.69 7.33
#